data_519ee0f7f83deeae6a878a12afbbf48c
#
_entry.id   519ee0f7f83deeae6a878a12afbbf48c
#
_cell.length_a   1.000
_cell.length_b   1.000
_cell.length_c   1.000
_cell.angle_alpha   90.00
_cell.angle_beta   90.00
_cell.angle_gamma   90.00
#
_symmetry.space_group_name_H-M   'P 1'
#
loop_
_entity.id
_entity.type
_entity.pdbx_description
1 polymer ?
#
loop_
_entity_poly.entity_id
_entity_poly.type
_entity_poly.pdbx_seq_one_letter_code
_entity_poly.pdbx_strand_id
1 'polypeptide(L)'
;LIEARKILKRLKFRDGFVVAVVRDFKTKEVLMVAVQNEEAVLKTLTTGMMHYWSRSRQKLWLKGEQSGHLQRVREVRVDCDGDALLFDVDQVGAACHEGYWSCFYRKLKNGELVTVLKRKFRPDEVYGRSGK
;
A
#
# COMPACT_ATOMS: atom_id res chain seq x y z
N LEU A 1 -17.23 6.18 -7.19
CA LEU A 1 -18.53 6.81 -7.13
C LEU A 1 -19.61 5.79 -6.84
N ILE A 2 -20.61 5.63 -7.72
CA ILE A 2 -21.64 4.62 -7.50
C ILE A 2 -21.03 3.22 -7.38
N GLU A 3 -20.07 2.92 -8.25
CA GLU A 3 -19.36 1.65 -8.25
C GLU A 3 -18.55 1.44 -6.98
N ALA A 4 -17.89 2.50 -6.51
CA ALA A 4 -17.11 2.44 -5.27
C ALA A 4 -18.00 2.10 -4.08
N ARG A 5 -19.18 2.71 -3.99
CA ARG A 5 -20.12 2.45 -2.91
C ARG A 5 -20.69 1.03 -2.96
N LYS A 6 -20.88 0.49 -4.16
CA LYS A 6 -21.32 -0.89 -4.33
C LYS A 6 -20.28 -1.87 -3.82
N ILE A 7 -19.02 -1.60 -4.09
CA ILE A 7 -17.92 -2.44 -3.61
C ILE A 7 -17.85 -2.42 -2.09
N LEU A 8 -18.01 -1.24 -1.47
CA LEU A 8 -17.99 -1.14 -0.02
C LEU A 8 -18.99 -2.07 0.66
N LYS A 9 -20.17 -2.25 0.06
CA LYS A 9 -21.20 -3.13 0.61
C LYS A 9 -20.83 -4.61 0.53
N ARG A 10 -19.89 -4.96 -0.34
CA ARG A 10 -19.40 -6.33 -0.51
C ARG A 10 -18.24 -6.66 0.38
N LEU A 11 -17.65 -5.66 1.02
CA LEU A 11 -16.49 -5.84 1.88
C LEU A 11 -16.92 -6.11 3.31
N LYS A 12 -16.15 -6.94 4.01
CA LYS A 12 -16.34 -7.24 5.42
C LYS A 12 -15.22 -6.58 6.20
N PHE A 13 -15.52 -5.41 6.74
CA PHE A 13 -14.56 -4.69 7.57
C PHE A 13 -14.49 -5.34 8.94
N ARG A 14 -13.33 -5.87 9.30
CA ARG A 14 -13.11 -6.48 10.61
C ARG A 14 -12.42 -5.46 11.50
N ASP A 15 -13.05 -5.15 12.63
CA ASP A 15 -12.60 -4.09 13.52
C ASP A 15 -12.42 -2.75 12.79
N GLY A 16 -13.24 -2.54 11.74
CA GLY A 16 -13.22 -1.31 10.95
C GLY A 16 -12.24 -1.31 9.78
N PHE A 17 -11.53 -2.42 9.53
CA PHE A 17 -10.48 -2.45 8.50
C PHE A 17 -10.60 -3.64 7.56
N VAL A 18 -10.11 -3.41 6.33
CA VAL A 18 -9.75 -4.48 5.40
C VAL A 18 -8.25 -4.42 5.17
N VAL A 19 -7.68 -5.53 4.75
CA VAL A 19 -6.27 -5.61 4.40
C VAL A 19 -6.10 -5.26 2.93
N ALA A 20 -5.14 -4.38 2.61
CA ALA A 20 -4.79 -4.06 1.24
C ALA A 20 -3.43 -4.66 0.93
N VAL A 21 -3.40 -5.58 -0.02
CA VAL A 21 -2.17 -6.12 -0.59
C VAL A 21 -1.92 -5.35 -1.86
N VAL A 22 -0.72 -4.79 -2.01
CA VAL A 22 -0.39 -3.93 -3.15
C VAL A 22 0.74 -4.54 -3.94
N ARG A 23 0.52 -4.67 -5.23
CA ARG A 23 1.41 -5.37 -6.15
C ARG A 23 1.68 -4.49 -7.36
N ASP A 24 2.90 -4.56 -7.90
CA ASP A 24 3.21 -3.83 -9.12
C ASP A 24 2.49 -4.46 -10.31
N PHE A 25 1.81 -3.64 -11.11
CA PHE A 25 1.01 -4.12 -12.23
C PHE A 25 1.86 -4.83 -13.28
N LYS A 26 3.04 -4.32 -13.57
CA LYS A 26 3.89 -4.87 -14.63
C LYS A 26 4.65 -6.12 -14.20
N THR A 27 5.27 -6.08 -13.05
CA THR A 27 6.14 -7.18 -12.58
C THR A 27 5.39 -8.22 -11.77
N LYS A 28 4.23 -7.85 -11.23
CA LYS A 28 3.45 -8.67 -10.30
C LYS A 28 4.16 -8.92 -8.97
N GLU A 29 5.16 -8.14 -8.67
CA GLU A 29 5.85 -8.21 -7.38
C GLU A 29 5.00 -7.56 -6.30
N VAL A 30 4.92 -8.19 -5.14
CA VAL A 30 4.22 -7.61 -3.99
C VAL A 30 5.07 -6.47 -3.43
N LEU A 31 4.46 -5.31 -3.29
CA LEU A 31 5.16 -4.10 -2.85
C LEU A 31 4.97 -3.85 -1.37
N MET A 32 3.76 -4.00 -0.86
CA MET A 32 3.46 -3.71 0.53
C MET A 32 2.10 -4.28 0.94
N VAL A 33 1.87 -4.29 2.24
CA VAL A 33 0.58 -4.63 2.83
C VAL A 33 0.26 -3.55 3.86
N ALA A 34 -0.96 -3.06 3.87
CA ALA A 34 -1.41 -2.05 4.82
C ALA A 34 -2.91 -2.24 5.08
N VAL A 35 -3.47 -1.45 5.99
CA VAL A 35 -4.90 -1.52 6.27
C VAL A 35 -5.60 -0.30 5.70
N GLN A 36 -6.90 -0.50 5.39
CA GLN A 36 -7.78 0.57 4.92
C GLN A 36 -9.07 0.49 5.70
N ASN A 37 -9.56 1.65 6.16
CA ASN A 37 -10.93 1.76 6.65
C ASN A 37 -11.83 2.10 5.47
N GLU A 38 -13.13 2.28 5.70
CA GLU A 38 -14.07 2.62 4.62
C GLU A 38 -13.65 3.86 3.84
N GLU A 39 -13.22 4.89 4.56
CA GLU A 39 -12.81 6.15 3.95
C GLU A 39 -11.60 5.95 3.03
N ALA A 40 -10.61 5.17 3.46
CA ALA A 40 -9.43 4.89 2.66
C ALA A 40 -9.78 4.11 1.39
N VAL A 41 -10.66 3.12 1.50
CA VAL A 41 -11.11 2.37 0.33
C VAL A 41 -11.85 3.30 -0.64
N LEU A 42 -12.76 4.11 -0.13
CA LEU A 42 -13.55 5.03 -0.96
C LEU A 42 -12.65 6.03 -1.67
N LYS A 43 -11.70 6.62 -0.96
CA LYS A 43 -10.74 7.57 -1.55
C LYS A 43 -9.87 6.91 -2.62
N THR A 44 -9.41 5.70 -2.36
CA THR A 44 -8.62 4.96 -3.34
C THR A 44 -9.42 4.72 -4.62
N LEU A 45 -10.65 4.26 -4.50
CA LEU A 45 -11.48 3.93 -5.67
C LEU A 45 -11.96 5.16 -6.43
N THR A 46 -12.18 6.28 -5.74
CA THR A 46 -12.66 7.50 -6.41
C THR A 46 -11.53 8.33 -7.03
N THR A 47 -10.33 8.31 -6.45
CA THR A 47 -9.20 9.10 -6.95
C THR A 47 -8.30 8.31 -7.89
N GLY A 48 -8.31 6.98 -7.80
CA GLY A 48 -7.38 6.12 -8.53
C GLY A 48 -6.00 6.08 -7.93
N MET A 49 -5.81 6.66 -6.76
CA MET A 49 -4.53 6.69 -6.04
C MET A 49 -4.69 5.99 -4.71
N MET A 50 -3.68 5.20 -4.29
CA MET A 50 -3.76 4.44 -3.05
C MET A 50 -3.78 5.36 -1.84
N HIS A 51 -4.79 5.14 -1.01
CA HIS A 51 -4.93 5.76 0.31
C HIS A 51 -5.00 4.64 1.35
N TYR A 52 -4.47 4.92 2.52
CA TYR A 52 -4.44 3.98 3.63
C TYR A 52 -4.89 4.66 4.91
N TRP A 53 -5.15 3.87 5.92
CA TRP A 53 -5.43 4.38 7.25
C TRP A 53 -4.26 4.10 8.18
N SER A 54 -3.73 5.14 8.80
CA SER A 54 -2.67 4.97 9.80
C SER A 54 -3.33 4.73 11.16
N ARG A 55 -3.16 3.52 11.70
CA ARG A 55 -3.71 3.20 13.02
C ARG A 55 -2.99 3.95 14.13
N SER A 56 -1.68 4.10 14.01
CA SER A 56 -0.90 4.80 15.03
C SER A 56 -1.19 6.30 15.07
N ARG A 57 -1.44 6.91 13.93
CA ARG A 57 -1.73 8.34 13.81
C ARG A 57 -3.22 8.66 13.76
N GLN A 58 -4.05 7.65 13.64
CA GLN A 58 -5.51 7.79 13.53
C GLN A 58 -5.90 8.76 12.43
N LYS A 59 -5.32 8.56 11.23
CA LYS A 59 -5.65 9.42 10.10
C LYS A 59 -5.49 8.73 8.76
N LEU A 60 -6.24 9.24 7.80
CA LEU A 60 -6.13 8.87 6.39
C LEU A 60 -4.84 9.44 5.81
N TRP A 61 -4.17 8.68 4.94
CA TRP A 61 -3.00 9.22 4.25
C TRP A 61 -2.92 8.71 2.81
N LEU A 62 -2.51 9.61 1.93
CA LEU A 62 -2.26 9.34 0.53
C LEU A 62 -0.83 8.81 0.41
N LYS A 63 -0.68 7.62 -0.19
CA LYS A 63 0.65 7.06 -0.44
C LYS A 63 1.43 7.99 -1.37
N GLY A 64 2.60 8.41 -0.92
CA GLY A 64 3.45 9.31 -1.69
C GLY A 64 3.19 10.79 -1.50
N GLU A 65 2.31 11.17 -0.55
CA GLU A 65 2.00 12.59 -0.33
C GLU A 65 3.22 13.41 0.08
N GLN A 66 4.20 12.77 0.71
CA GLN A 66 5.42 13.43 1.14
C GLN A 66 6.58 13.19 0.18
N SER A 67 6.72 11.96 -0.30
CA SER A 67 7.85 11.53 -1.13
C SER A 67 7.61 11.72 -2.63
N GLY A 68 6.37 11.83 -3.06
CA GLY A 68 6.02 11.79 -4.47
C GLY A 68 5.93 10.38 -5.04
N HIS A 69 6.22 9.35 -4.24
CA HIS A 69 6.18 7.96 -4.70
C HIS A 69 4.76 7.41 -4.66
N LEU A 70 3.92 7.93 -5.54
CA LEU A 70 2.51 7.60 -5.63
C LEU A 70 2.29 6.18 -6.15
N GLN A 71 1.10 5.65 -5.88
CA GLN A 71 0.67 4.35 -6.39
C GLN A 71 -0.64 4.55 -7.14
N ARG A 72 -0.59 4.49 -8.46
CA ARG A 72 -1.77 4.63 -9.31
C ARG A 72 -2.43 3.26 -9.49
N VAL A 73 -3.70 3.16 -9.15
CA VAL A 73 -4.45 1.91 -9.23
C VAL A 73 -4.73 1.53 -10.68
N ARG A 74 -4.40 0.31 -11.04
CA ARG A 74 -4.68 -0.26 -12.36
C ARG A 74 -5.79 -1.31 -12.28
N GLU A 75 -5.80 -2.13 -11.26
CA GLU A 75 -6.77 -3.21 -11.11
C GLU A 75 -7.01 -3.51 -9.63
N VAL A 76 -8.22 -3.91 -9.29
CA VAL A 76 -8.60 -4.23 -7.91
C VAL A 76 -9.27 -5.59 -7.90
N ARG A 77 -8.85 -6.45 -6.99
CA ARG A 77 -9.51 -7.74 -6.74
C ARG A 77 -9.90 -7.84 -5.27
N VAL A 78 -11.00 -8.52 -5.02
CA VAL A 78 -11.49 -8.77 -3.66
C VAL A 78 -11.34 -10.26 -3.39
N ASP A 79 -10.90 -10.63 -2.20
CA ASP A 79 -10.74 -12.04 -1.86
C ASP A 79 -12.08 -12.71 -1.58
N CYS A 80 -12.05 -14.03 -1.33
CA CYS A 80 -13.27 -14.86 -1.29
C CYS A 80 -14.22 -14.50 -0.15
N ASP A 81 -13.72 -13.95 0.96
CA ASP A 81 -14.57 -13.58 2.09
C ASP A 81 -14.68 -12.05 2.30
N GLY A 82 -14.14 -11.27 1.37
CA GLY A 82 -14.37 -9.82 1.36
C GLY A 82 -13.62 -9.01 2.38
N ASP A 83 -12.59 -9.56 3.02
CA ASP A 83 -11.83 -8.82 4.04
C ASP A 83 -10.43 -8.40 3.59
N ALA A 84 -10.06 -8.72 2.36
CA ALA A 84 -8.80 -8.30 1.77
C ALA A 84 -8.99 -7.88 0.32
N LEU A 85 -8.23 -6.88 -0.09
CA LEU A 85 -8.20 -6.36 -1.45
C LEU A 85 -6.80 -6.53 -2.02
N LEU A 86 -6.72 -6.86 -3.30
CA LEU A 86 -5.47 -6.89 -4.03
C LEU A 86 -5.50 -5.77 -5.06
N PHE A 87 -4.59 -4.80 -4.89
CA PHE A 87 -4.45 -3.69 -5.82
C PHE A 87 -3.22 -3.89 -6.68
N ASP A 88 -3.42 -3.88 -7.99
CA ASP A 88 -2.30 -3.77 -8.94
C ASP A 88 -2.13 -2.30 -9.26
N VAL A 89 -0.91 -1.79 -9.07
CA VAL A 89 -0.63 -0.36 -9.20
C VAL A 89 0.57 -0.10 -10.11
N ASP A 90 0.65 1.14 -10.61
CA ASP A 90 1.89 1.67 -11.17
C ASP A 90 2.59 2.37 -10.00
N GLN A 91 3.72 1.83 -9.57
CA GLN A 91 4.49 2.39 -8.47
C GLN A 91 5.48 3.42 -8.99
N VAL A 92 5.39 4.65 -8.50
CA VAL A 92 6.38 5.68 -8.77
C VAL A 92 7.48 5.56 -7.71
N GLY A 93 8.73 5.50 -8.13
CA GLY A 93 9.87 5.37 -7.23
C GLY A 93 9.89 4.04 -6.51
N ALA A 94 9.77 4.06 -5.19
CA ALA A 94 9.83 2.87 -4.35
C ALA A 94 8.70 2.87 -3.32
N ALA A 95 8.15 1.70 -3.02
CA ALA A 95 7.03 1.57 -2.09
C ALA A 95 7.47 1.75 -0.63
N CYS A 96 8.63 1.24 -0.29
CA CYS A 96 9.10 1.23 1.10
C CYS A 96 9.73 2.57 1.48
N HIS A 97 9.35 3.12 2.65
CA HIS A 97 9.94 4.36 3.14
C HIS A 97 11.43 4.21 3.51
N GLU A 98 11.91 2.96 3.65
CA GLU A 98 13.32 2.67 3.85
C GLU A 98 14.13 2.76 2.54
N GLY A 99 13.48 3.05 1.42
CA GLY A 99 14.12 3.25 0.13
C GLY A 99 14.11 2.06 -0.80
N TYR A 100 13.51 0.95 -0.41
CA TYR A 100 13.44 -0.25 -1.23
C TYR A 100 12.21 -0.25 -2.13
N TRP A 101 12.34 -0.88 -3.29
CA TRP A 101 11.22 -1.04 -4.23
C TRP A 101 10.00 -1.65 -3.54
N SER A 102 10.24 -2.72 -2.76
CA SER A 102 9.21 -3.43 -2.01
C SER A 102 9.50 -3.34 -0.51
N CYS A 103 8.45 -3.28 0.29
CA CYS A 103 8.59 -3.40 1.74
C CYS A 103 9.11 -4.78 2.14
N PHE A 104 8.96 -5.77 1.25
CA PHE A 104 9.44 -7.14 1.45
C PHE A 104 10.85 -7.29 0.90
N TYR A 105 11.80 -6.53 1.44
CA TYR A 105 13.17 -6.49 0.96
C TYR A 105 14.12 -7.42 1.71
N ARG A 106 13.62 -8.11 2.71
CA ARG A 106 14.41 -9.06 3.52
C ARG A 106 13.84 -10.46 3.40
N LYS A 107 14.73 -11.42 3.36
CA LYS A 107 14.40 -12.83 3.22
C LYS A 107 14.89 -13.59 4.44
N LEU A 108 14.11 -14.53 4.92
CA LEU A 108 14.55 -15.43 5.99
C LEU A 108 15.44 -16.49 5.39
N LYS A 109 16.66 -16.61 5.88
CA LYS A 109 17.62 -17.60 5.42
C LYS A 109 18.46 -18.07 6.61
N ASN A 110 18.42 -19.36 6.88
CA ASN A 110 19.17 -19.98 7.98
C ASN A 110 18.95 -19.27 9.33
N GLY A 111 17.69 -18.91 9.60
CA GLY A 111 17.33 -18.25 10.87
C GLY A 111 17.64 -16.78 10.95
N GLU A 112 18.13 -16.16 9.86
CA GLU A 112 18.48 -14.75 9.82
C GLU A 112 17.71 -14.02 8.73
N LEU A 113 17.54 -12.70 8.90
CA LEU A 113 16.94 -11.85 7.88
C LEU A 113 18.07 -11.28 7.00
N VAL A 114 17.96 -11.54 5.71
CA VAL A 114 18.97 -11.12 4.72
C VAL A 114 18.33 -10.15 3.75
N THR A 115 18.95 -8.99 3.56
CA THR A 115 18.47 -8.01 2.58
C THR A 115 18.73 -8.51 1.17
N VAL A 116 17.69 -8.55 0.34
CA VAL A 116 17.76 -9.10 -1.04
C VAL A 116 17.51 -8.05 -2.11
N LEU A 117 17.21 -6.81 -1.74
CA LEU A 117 17.01 -5.72 -2.68
C LEU A 117 17.99 -4.59 -2.37
N LYS A 118 18.29 -3.78 -3.38
CA LYS A 118 19.09 -2.57 -3.21
C LYS A 118 18.15 -1.39 -2.99
N ARG A 119 18.56 -0.43 -2.20
CA ARG A 119 17.80 0.81 -2.03
C ARG A 119 17.76 1.59 -3.34
N LYS A 120 16.59 2.16 -3.63
CA LYS A 120 16.39 3.04 -4.79
C LYS A 120 16.63 4.50 -4.42
N PHE A 121 16.52 4.82 -3.13
CA PHE A 121 16.79 6.16 -2.61
C PHE A 121 17.21 6.06 -1.15
N ARG A 122 17.79 7.13 -0.64
CA ARG A 122 18.16 7.22 0.78
C ARG A 122 17.01 7.91 1.53
N PRO A 123 16.48 7.30 2.60
CA PRO A 123 15.34 7.88 3.32
C PRO A 123 15.55 9.30 3.81
N ASP A 124 16.74 9.63 4.29
CA ASP A 124 17.04 10.96 4.78
C ASP A 124 17.03 12.03 3.69
N GLU A 125 17.20 11.66 2.43
CA GLU A 125 17.12 12.58 1.30
C GLU A 125 15.68 12.93 0.95
N VAL A 126 14.73 12.03 1.23
CA VAL A 126 13.32 12.19 0.88
C VAL A 126 12.49 12.69 2.06
N TYR A 127 12.68 12.07 3.23
CA TYR A 127 11.85 12.34 4.41
C TYR A 127 12.55 13.17 5.47
N GLY A 128 13.81 13.49 5.25
CA GLY A 128 14.64 14.17 6.24
C GLY A 128 15.03 13.23 7.37
N ARG A 129 15.67 13.77 8.39
CA ARG A 129 16.23 12.96 9.48
C ARG A 129 15.17 12.34 10.38
N SER A 130 13.95 12.85 10.35
CA SER A 130 12.84 12.28 11.09
C SER A 130 12.36 10.94 10.51
N GLY A 131 12.75 10.62 9.27
CA GLY A 131 12.52 9.33 8.67
C GLY A 131 11.12 9.11 8.13
N LYS A 132 10.30 10.10 8.09
CA LYS A 132 8.94 9.95 7.55
C LYS A 132 8.45 11.22 6.93
#